data_080a8197c0e6089febaf1fd495b52876
#
_entry.id   080a8197c0e6089febaf1fd495b52876
#
_cell.length_a   1.000
_cell.length_b   1.000
_cell.length_c   1.000
_cell.angle_alpha   90.00
_cell.angle_beta   90.00
_cell.angle_gamma   90.00
#
_symmetry.space_group_name_H-M   'P 1'
#
loop_
_entity.id
_entity.type
_entity.pdbx_description
1 polymer ?
#
loop_
_entity_poly.entity_id
_entity_poly.type
_entity_poly.pdbx_seq_one_letter_code
_entity_poly.pdbx_strand_id
1 'polypeptide(L)'
;MAIQETKLSALAFDYAPVGIVLTENRIIRECNLTFAQIFGYEREELLDQSFAFLYPTYEEFLRIRDVGVEPLRRTNQYSDERIMARKDQSLFWCRVRGHSFTRDEPLARAVWSFADLSASRPIVQLTTRERQIVMHLGEGRTSKEIARLLSISPRTVEAHRARLLKKYCASNVAELLASLSGMPH
;
A
#
# COMPACT_ATOMS: atom_id res chain seq x y z
N MET A 1 -6.32 -2.06 -39.79
CA MET A 1 -7.16 -2.24 -38.59
C MET A 1 -6.32 -2.61 -37.38
N ALA A 2 -5.57 -3.70 -37.33
CA ALA A 2 -4.79 -4.15 -36.17
C ALA A 2 -3.79 -3.12 -35.59
N ILE A 3 -3.07 -2.35 -36.41
CA ILE A 3 -2.10 -1.34 -35.94
C ILE A 3 -2.80 -0.18 -35.19
N GLN A 4 -4.00 0.18 -35.59
CA GLN A 4 -4.77 1.26 -34.97
C GLN A 4 -5.40 0.83 -33.64
N GLU A 5 -5.84 -0.44 -33.55
CA GLU A 5 -6.33 -1.04 -32.30
C GLU A 5 -5.22 -1.17 -31.25
N THR A 6 -4.01 -1.59 -31.65
CA THR A 6 -2.84 -1.66 -30.77
C THR A 6 -2.48 -0.28 -30.19
N LYS A 7 -2.57 0.78 -31.02
CA LYS A 7 -2.29 2.15 -30.56
C LYS A 7 -3.32 2.67 -29.57
N LEU A 8 -4.60 2.37 -29.78
CA LEU A 8 -5.68 2.75 -28.83
C LEU A 8 -5.56 2.00 -27.50
N SER A 9 -5.27 0.71 -27.54
CA SER A 9 -5.06 -0.11 -26.34
C SER A 9 -3.87 0.40 -25.50
N ALA A 10 -2.76 0.75 -26.15
CA ALA A 10 -1.61 1.34 -25.49
C ALA A 10 -1.95 2.68 -24.83
N LEU A 11 -2.68 3.56 -25.52
CA LEU A 11 -3.14 4.83 -24.94
C LEU A 11 -4.08 4.61 -23.75
N ALA A 12 -5.03 3.68 -23.86
CA ALA A 12 -5.94 3.35 -22.77
C ALA A 12 -5.21 2.78 -21.55
N PHE A 13 -4.17 2.00 -21.76
CA PHE A 13 -3.30 1.50 -20.69
C PHE A 13 -2.49 2.62 -20.06
N ASP A 14 -1.77 3.40 -20.86
CA ASP A 14 -0.83 4.42 -20.35
C ASP A 14 -1.55 5.55 -19.60
N TYR A 15 -2.74 5.94 -20.02
CA TYR A 15 -3.52 7.05 -19.44
C TYR A 15 -4.73 6.58 -18.62
N ALA A 16 -4.80 5.31 -18.25
CA ALA A 16 -5.81 4.87 -17.28
C ALA A 16 -5.72 5.69 -15.98
N PRO A 17 -6.86 6.08 -15.35
CA PRO A 17 -6.86 6.95 -14.17
C PRO A 17 -6.40 6.25 -12.88
N VAL A 18 -5.76 5.12 -13.00
CA VAL A 18 -5.13 4.33 -11.94
C VAL A 18 -3.78 3.82 -12.43
N GLY A 19 -2.84 3.65 -11.52
CA GLY A 19 -1.58 2.96 -11.84
C GLY A 19 -1.87 1.50 -12.14
N ILE A 20 -1.40 0.98 -13.26
CA ILE A 20 -1.54 -0.43 -13.65
C ILE A 20 -0.16 -1.04 -13.80
N VAL A 21 0.03 -2.23 -13.22
CA VAL A 21 1.30 -2.96 -13.24
C VAL A 21 1.03 -4.43 -13.56
N LEU A 22 1.80 -4.98 -14.48
CA LEU A 22 1.91 -6.42 -14.71
C LEU A 22 3.16 -6.93 -14.01
N THR A 23 3.01 -7.99 -13.20
CA THR A 23 4.14 -8.67 -12.55
C THR A 23 4.25 -10.12 -12.99
N GLU A 24 5.48 -10.60 -13.02
CA GLU A 24 5.82 -12.02 -13.08
C GLU A 24 6.73 -12.37 -11.91
N ASN A 25 6.33 -13.35 -11.12
CA ASN A 25 7.06 -13.76 -9.92
C ASN A 25 7.40 -12.58 -9.00
N ARG A 26 6.44 -11.65 -8.81
CA ARG A 26 6.56 -10.41 -8.00
C ARG A 26 7.52 -9.34 -8.58
N ILE A 27 8.00 -9.53 -9.79
CA ILE A 27 8.84 -8.55 -10.48
C ILE A 27 7.99 -7.77 -11.46
N ILE A 28 8.13 -6.46 -11.46
CA ILE A 28 7.43 -5.54 -12.38
C ILE A 28 7.97 -5.81 -13.79
N ARG A 29 7.08 -6.21 -14.70
CA ARG A 29 7.41 -6.44 -16.12
C ARG A 29 6.89 -5.35 -17.01
N GLU A 30 5.78 -4.75 -16.62
CA GLU A 30 5.17 -3.65 -17.36
C GLU A 30 4.42 -2.75 -16.39
N CYS A 31 4.40 -1.45 -16.65
CA CYS A 31 3.56 -0.51 -15.91
C CYS A 31 3.13 0.65 -16.81
N ASN A 32 2.01 1.27 -16.48
CA ASN A 32 1.54 2.43 -17.22
C ASN A 32 2.14 3.73 -16.69
N LEU A 33 1.97 4.83 -17.44
CA LEU A 33 2.49 6.15 -17.07
C LEU A 33 1.90 6.66 -15.76
N THR A 34 0.63 6.38 -15.50
CA THR A 34 -0.03 6.78 -14.25
C THR A 34 0.62 6.14 -13.02
N PHE A 35 1.05 4.88 -13.12
CA PHE A 35 1.78 4.23 -12.02
C PHE A 35 3.11 4.93 -11.74
N ALA A 36 3.89 5.20 -12.78
CA ALA A 36 5.16 5.91 -12.67
C ALA A 36 4.96 7.29 -12.02
N GLN A 37 3.95 8.05 -12.47
CA GLN A 37 3.60 9.36 -11.92
C GLN A 37 3.17 9.30 -10.44
N ILE A 38 2.32 8.33 -10.05
CA ILE A 38 1.88 8.16 -8.66
C ILE A 38 3.08 8.00 -7.72
N PHE A 39 4.07 7.20 -8.13
CA PHE A 39 5.23 6.91 -7.30
C PHE A 39 6.42 7.87 -7.51
N GLY A 40 6.36 8.75 -8.53
CA GLY A 40 7.40 9.74 -8.81
C GLY A 40 8.67 9.16 -9.42
N TYR A 41 8.55 8.04 -10.13
CA TYR A 41 9.63 7.39 -10.87
C TYR A 41 9.47 7.57 -12.37
N GLU A 42 10.57 7.43 -13.10
CA GLU A 42 10.48 7.14 -14.53
C GLU A 42 10.11 5.66 -14.74
N ARG A 43 9.42 5.35 -15.83
CA ARG A 43 8.93 3.99 -16.10
C ARG A 43 10.06 2.95 -16.13
N GLU A 44 11.19 3.33 -16.74
CA GLU A 44 12.37 2.49 -16.89
C GLU A 44 13.02 2.12 -15.55
N GLU A 45 12.90 2.97 -14.54
CA GLU A 45 13.40 2.72 -13.19
C GLU A 45 12.58 1.66 -12.45
N LEU A 46 11.34 1.44 -12.87
CA LEU A 46 10.39 0.52 -12.24
C LEU A 46 10.47 -0.89 -12.82
N LEU A 47 10.86 -1.01 -14.08
CA LEU A 47 10.93 -2.30 -14.75
C LEU A 47 12.00 -3.19 -14.12
N ASP A 48 11.72 -4.50 -14.06
CA ASP A 48 12.56 -5.52 -13.47
C ASP A 48 12.84 -5.36 -11.96
N GLN A 49 12.09 -4.46 -11.30
CA GLN A 49 12.17 -4.25 -9.86
C GLN A 49 11.07 -5.01 -9.11
N SER A 50 11.35 -5.35 -7.86
CA SER A 50 10.33 -5.83 -6.92
C SER A 50 9.54 -4.64 -6.35
N PHE A 51 8.32 -4.87 -5.83
CA PHE A 51 7.58 -3.81 -5.12
C PHE A 51 8.23 -3.33 -3.81
N ALA A 52 9.29 -3.97 -3.34
CA ALA A 52 9.86 -3.71 -2.02
C ALA A 52 10.23 -2.24 -1.79
N PHE A 53 10.77 -1.55 -2.80
CA PHE A 53 11.21 -0.16 -2.69
C PHE A 53 10.05 0.86 -2.69
N LEU A 54 8.84 0.44 -3.01
CA LEU A 54 7.63 1.26 -2.93
C LEU A 54 6.98 1.24 -1.52
N TYR A 55 7.60 0.54 -0.59
CA TYR A 55 7.16 0.49 0.81
C TYR A 55 8.01 1.41 1.68
N PRO A 56 7.43 1.96 2.77
CA PRO A 56 8.17 2.85 3.68
C PRO A 56 9.40 2.18 4.30
N THR A 57 9.34 0.86 4.54
CA THR A 57 10.45 0.04 5.01
C THR A 57 10.39 -1.36 4.42
N TYR A 58 11.55 -2.03 4.33
CA TYR A 58 11.60 -3.44 3.89
C TYR A 58 10.85 -4.40 4.83
N GLU A 59 10.81 -4.11 6.13
CA GLU A 59 10.04 -4.88 7.11
C GLU A 59 8.53 -4.80 6.83
N GLU A 60 8.03 -3.61 6.49
CA GLU A 60 6.62 -3.44 6.11
C GLU A 60 6.30 -4.23 4.83
N PHE A 61 7.19 -4.22 3.84
CA PHE A 61 7.05 -5.05 2.65
C PHE A 61 6.97 -6.54 3.00
N LEU A 62 7.92 -7.07 3.79
CA LEU A 62 7.95 -8.48 4.17
C LEU A 62 6.66 -8.93 4.88
N ARG A 63 6.09 -8.06 5.71
CA ARG A 63 4.85 -8.33 6.44
C ARG A 63 3.64 -8.42 5.52
N ILE A 64 3.58 -7.56 4.51
CA ILE A 64 2.41 -7.41 3.65
C ILE A 64 2.48 -8.28 2.41
N ARG A 65 3.68 -8.60 1.91
CA ARG A 65 3.90 -9.26 0.62
C ARG A 65 3.10 -10.57 0.42
N ASP A 66 2.85 -11.28 1.49
CA ASP A 66 2.21 -12.61 1.43
C ASP A 66 0.72 -12.58 1.84
N VAL A 67 0.22 -11.45 2.34
CA VAL A 67 -1.18 -11.30 2.79
C VAL A 67 -2.17 -11.56 1.66
N GLY A 68 -1.84 -11.15 0.44
CA GLY A 68 -2.70 -11.32 -0.74
C GLY A 68 -2.70 -12.72 -1.37
N VAL A 69 -1.80 -13.62 -0.96
CA VAL A 69 -1.63 -14.92 -1.63
C VAL A 69 -2.87 -15.79 -1.49
N GLU A 70 -3.41 -15.93 -0.29
CA GLU A 70 -4.57 -16.77 -0.03
C GLU A 70 -5.86 -16.25 -0.69
N PRO A 71 -6.21 -14.96 -0.61
CA PRO A 71 -7.30 -14.39 -1.40
C PRO A 71 -7.15 -14.62 -2.90
N LEU A 72 -5.94 -14.44 -3.45
CA LEU A 72 -5.67 -14.67 -4.87
C LEU A 72 -5.85 -16.12 -5.27
N ARG A 73 -5.45 -17.09 -4.43
CA ARG A 73 -5.71 -18.52 -4.67
C ARG A 73 -7.20 -18.85 -4.71
N ARG A 74 -7.95 -18.27 -3.78
CA ARG A 74 -9.37 -18.57 -3.63
C ARG A 74 -10.24 -17.93 -4.70
N THR A 75 -9.99 -16.67 -5.02
CA THR A 75 -10.89 -15.84 -5.86
C THR A 75 -10.24 -15.22 -7.09
N ASN A 76 -8.94 -15.41 -7.30
CA ASN A 76 -8.11 -14.67 -8.26
C ASN A 76 -8.07 -13.15 -8.00
N GLN A 77 -8.63 -12.67 -6.88
CA GLN A 77 -8.73 -11.25 -6.59
C GLN A 77 -8.19 -10.93 -5.21
N TYR A 78 -7.61 -9.75 -5.11
CA TYR A 78 -7.13 -9.16 -3.86
C TYR A 78 -7.43 -7.66 -3.82
N SER A 79 -7.73 -7.13 -2.66
CA SER A 79 -7.87 -5.69 -2.45
C SER A 79 -7.54 -5.32 -1.02
N ASP A 80 -6.73 -4.27 -0.86
CA ASP A 80 -6.49 -3.64 0.44
C ASP A 80 -6.16 -2.15 0.26
N GLU A 81 -5.97 -1.47 1.39
CA GLU A 81 -5.48 -0.10 1.44
C GLU A 81 -4.31 -0.03 2.41
N ARG A 82 -3.22 0.59 1.97
CA ARG A 82 -1.96 0.64 2.71
C ARG A 82 -1.21 1.95 2.49
N ILE A 83 -0.29 2.24 3.39
CA ILE A 83 0.64 3.36 3.20
C ILE A 83 1.80 2.87 2.33
N MET A 84 2.09 3.64 1.29
CA MET A 84 3.21 3.42 0.38
C MET A 84 4.12 4.65 0.32
N ALA A 85 5.33 4.47 -0.19
CA ALA A 85 6.33 5.51 -0.31
C ALA A 85 6.57 5.88 -1.78
N ARG A 86 6.68 7.19 -2.07
CA ARG A 86 7.15 7.70 -3.35
C ARG A 86 8.67 7.76 -3.39
N LYS A 87 9.23 8.06 -4.55
CA LYS A 87 10.69 8.25 -4.74
C LYS A 87 11.28 9.30 -3.80
N ASP A 88 10.56 10.38 -3.54
CA ASP A 88 10.95 11.46 -2.62
C ASP A 88 10.75 11.11 -1.14
N GLN A 89 10.40 9.86 -0.83
CA GLN A 89 10.09 9.35 0.52
C GLN A 89 8.81 9.92 1.13
N SER A 90 8.04 10.71 0.41
CA SER A 90 6.71 11.10 0.86
C SER A 90 5.80 9.86 0.92
N LEU A 91 4.94 9.84 1.93
CA LEU A 91 4.05 8.72 2.18
C LEU A 91 2.65 9.08 1.75
N PHE A 92 1.91 8.09 1.26
CA PHE A 92 0.52 8.27 0.86
C PHE A 92 -0.31 7.01 1.05
N TRP A 93 -1.62 7.19 1.24
CA TRP A 93 -2.56 6.08 1.20
C TRP A 93 -2.77 5.62 -0.22
N CYS A 94 -2.61 4.33 -0.42
CA CYS A 94 -2.78 3.68 -1.71
C CYS A 94 -3.78 2.53 -1.60
N ARG A 95 -4.79 2.52 -2.46
CA ARG A 95 -5.62 1.33 -2.66
C ARG A 95 -4.95 0.44 -3.68
N VAL A 96 -4.69 -0.79 -3.27
CA VAL A 96 -4.08 -1.81 -4.12
C VAL A 96 -5.12 -2.89 -4.42
N ARG A 97 -5.25 -3.24 -5.69
CA ARG A 97 -6.06 -4.37 -6.13
C ARG A 97 -5.21 -5.27 -7.00
N GLY A 98 -5.36 -6.57 -6.83
CA GLY A 98 -4.65 -7.57 -7.62
C GLY A 98 -5.61 -8.54 -8.28
N HIS A 99 -5.27 -8.97 -9.49
CA HIS A 99 -5.92 -10.06 -10.20
C HIS A 99 -4.87 -11.04 -10.68
N SER A 100 -4.96 -12.30 -10.23
CA SER A 100 -4.07 -13.38 -10.67
C SER A 100 -4.65 -14.07 -11.91
N PHE A 101 -3.78 -14.47 -12.82
CA PHE A 101 -4.18 -15.26 -13.98
C PHE A 101 -4.31 -16.76 -13.67
N THR A 102 -3.68 -17.24 -12.58
CA THR A 102 -3.73 -18.63 -12.15
C THR A 102 -3.96 -18.71 -10.64
N ARG A 103 -4.68 -19.74 -10.18
CA ARG A 103 -4.94 -19.98 -8.74
C ARG A 103 -3.83 -20.77 -8.07
N ASP A 104 -3.24 -21.71 -8.78
CA ASP A 104 -2.21 -22.61 -8.21
C ASP A 104 -0.94 -21.83 -7.89
N GLU A 105 -0.53 -20.96 -8.82
CA GLU A 105 0.62 -20.06 -8.66
C GLU A 105 0.19 -18.60 -8.84
N PRO A 106 -0.52 -18.01 -7.85
CA PRO A 106 -1.19 -16.71 -8.02
C PRO A 106 -0.23 -15.54 -8.27
N LEU A 107 1.05 -15.70 -8.00
CA LEU A 107 2.06 -14.68 -8.21
C LEU A 107 2.94 -14.93 -9.43
N ALA A 108 2.77 -16.09 -10.12
CA ALA A 108 3.49 -16.38 -11.36
C ALA A 108 3.22 -15.25 -12.39
N ARG A 109 1.95 -14.85 -12.53
CA ARG A 109 1.57 -13.67 -13.32
C ARG A 109 0.33 -13.02 -12.73
N ALA A 110 0.41 -11.72 -12.45
CA ALA A 110 -0.70 -10.96 -11.90
C ALA A 110 -0.70 -9.52 -12.42
N VAL A 111 -1.89 -8.95 -12.56
CA VAL A 111 -2.07 -7.52 -12.80
C VAL A 111 -2.50 -6.84 -11.50
N TRP A 112 -1.95 -5.66 -11.26
CA TRP A 112 -2.22 -4.86 -10.08
C TRP A 112 -2.68 -3.47 -10.48
N SER A 113 -3.62 -2.91 -9.74
CA SER A 113 -3.95 -1.49 -9.85
C SER A 113 -3.66 -0.77 -8.54
N PHE A 114 -3.17 0.46 -8.68
CA PHE A 114 -2.78 1.35 -7.60
C PHE A 114 -3.53 2.67 -7.76
N ALA A 115 -4.29 3.05 -6.75
CA ALA A 115 -4.99 4.33 -6.73
C ALA A 115 -4.47 5.18 -5.56
N ASP A 116 -4.00 6.38 -5.89
CA ASP A 116 -3.60 7.38 -4.90
C ASP A 116 -4.83 7.94 -4.20
N LEU A 117 -4.88 7.82 -2.88
CA LEU A 117 -5.97 8.31 -2.05
C LEU A 117 -5.61 9.63 -1.34
N SER A 118 -4.49 10.28 -1.66
CA SER A 118 -4.01 11.49 -0.97
C SER A 118 -5.00 12.64 -0.99
N ALA A 119 -5.79 12.77 -2.05
CA ALA A 119 -6.80 13.82 -2.18
C ALA A 119 -7.96 13.65 -1.17
N SER A 120 -8.30 12.40 -0.83
CA SER A 120 -9.37 12.09 0.14
C SER A 120 -8.83 11.77 1.53
N ARG A 121 -7.55 11.46 1.64
CA ARG A 121 -6.87 11.04 2.89
C ARG A 121 -5.52 11.73 3.03
N PRO A 122 -5.50 13.02 3.43
CA PRO A 122 -4.23 13.70 3.67
C PRO A 122 -3.45 12.98 4.77
N ILE A 123 -2.21 12.61 4.48
CA ILE A 123 -1.31 12.06 5.49
C ILE A 123 -0.82 13.20 6.36
N VAL A 124 -1.18 13.19 7.63
CA VAL A 124 -0.36 13.81 8.65
C VAL A 124 0.88 12.92 8.81
N GLN A 125 2.07 13.47 8.59
CA GLN A 125 3.32 12.70 8.59
C GLN A 125 3.45 11.87 9.87
N LEU A 126 3.34 10.54 9.73
CA LEU A 126 3.62 9.60 10.78
C LEU A 126 5.11 9.23 10.73
N THR A 127 5.79 9.27 11.86
CA THR A 127 7.12 8.66 11.98
C THR A 127 7.03 7.15 11.78
N THR A 128 8.14 6.50 11.44
CA THR A 128 8.19 5.03 11.28
C THR A 128 7.60 4.31 12.49
N ARG A 129 7.94 4.79 13.71
CA ARG A 129 7.43 4.20 14.95
C ARG A 129 5.93 4.42 15.15
N GLU A 130 5.42 5.58 14.81
CA GLU A 130 3.99 5.87 14.86
C GLU A 130 3.21 4.99 13.89
N ARG A 131 3.72 4.77 12.66
CA ARG A 131 3.11 3.85 11.69
C ARG A 131 3.02 2.42 12.20
N GLN A 132 4.12 1.89 12.75
CA GLN A 132 4.13 0.54 13.31
C GLN A 132 3.08 0.37 14.42
N ILE A 133 2.96 1.37 15.30
CA ILE A 133 1.96 1.36 16.38
C ILE A 133 0.54 1.42 15.80
N VAL A 134 0.27 2.33 14.86
CA VAL A 134 -1.04 2.46 14.21
C VAL A 134 -1.46 1.16 13.51
N MET A 135 -0.55 0.50 12.80
CA MET A 135 -0.84 -0.79 12.17
C MET A 135 -1.31 -1.83 13.20
N HIS A 136 -0.59 -1.96 14.28
CA HIS A 136 -0.96 -2.92 15.34
C HIS A 136 -2.24 -2.54 16.10
N LEU A 137 -2.52 -1.24 16.25
CA LEU A 137 -3.79 -0.77 16.80
C LEU A 137 -4.95 -1.13 15.86
N GLY A 138 -4.75 -1.02 14.54
CA GLY A 138 -5.71 -1.44 13.51
C GLY A 138 -5.99 -2.95 13.53
N GLU A 139 -5.00 -3.76 13.93
CA GLU A 139 -5.13 -5.21 14.16
C GLU A 139 -5.83 -5.54 15.50
N GLY A 140 -6.27 -4.53 16.27
CA GLY A 140 -6.91 -4.72 17.57
C GLY A 140 -5.96 -5.12 18.72
N ARG A 141 -4.65 -4.97 18.53
CA ARG A 141 -3.67 -5.38 19.56
C ARG A 141 -3.62 -4.42 20.74
N THR A 142 -3.40 -4.98 21.91
CA THR A 142 -3.20 -4.23 23.16
C THR A 142 -1.82 -3.59 23.21
N SER A 143 -1.65 -2.54 24.00
CA SER A 143 -0.35 -1.89 24.21
C SER A 143 0.75 -2.83 24.73
N LYS A 144 0.40 -3.88 25.49
CA LYS A 144 1.34 -4.90 25.96
C LYS A 144 1.82 -5.79 24.80
N GLU A 145 0.94 -6.19 23.91
CA GLU A 145 1.29 -6.99 22.72
C GLU A 145 2.13 -6.19 21.74
N ILE A 146 1.75 -4.93 21.47
CA ILE A 146 2.52 -4.01 20.63
C ILE A 146 3.93 -3.80 21.21
N ALA A 147 4.04 -3.60 22.51
CA ALA A 147 5.31 -3.42 23.19
C ALA A 147 6.26 -4.62 22.98
N ARG A 148 5.73 -5.86 23.08
CA ARG A 148 6.50 -7.08 22.83
C ARG A 148 6.97 -7.17 21.39
N LEU A 149 6.05 -6.92 20.42
CA LEU A 149 6.35 -6.99 18.99
C LEU A 149 7.39 -5.97 18.55
N LEU A 150 7.35 -4.77 19.13
CA LEU A 150 8.23 -3.67 18.77
C LEU A 150 9.48 -3.57 19.68
N SER A 151 9.65 -4.49 20.63
CA SER A 151 10.76 -4.50 21.61
C SER A 151 10.90 -3.18 22.35
N ILE A 152 9.79 -2.62 22.85
CA ILE A 152 9.72 -1.38 23.66
C ILE A 152 8.87 -1.60 24.90
N SER A 153 8.84 -0.61 25.81
CA SER A 153 7.99 -0.70 27.00
C SER A 153 6.51 -0.41 26.67
N PRO A 154 5.54 -1.02 27.39
CA PRO A 154 4.13 -0.65 27.27
C PRO A 154 3.90 0.85 27.51
N ARG A 155 4.64 1.46 28.41
CA ARG A 155 4.59 2.91 28.69
C ARG A 155 4.99 3.74 27.46
N THR A 156 5.97 3.27 26.69
CA THR A 156 6.37 3.91 25.43
C THR A 156 5.27 3.83 24.38
N VAL A 157 4.58 2.70 24.28
CA VAL A 157 3.43 2.55 23.37
C VAL A 157 2.31 3.51 23.76
N GLU A 158 1.97 3.59 25.06
CA GLU A 158 0.92 4.51 25.55
C GLU A 158 1.30 5.98 25.29
N ALA A 159 2.57 6.35 25.43
CA ALA A 159 3.03 7.70 25.10
C ALA A 159 2.87 8.02 23.61
N HIS A 160 3.16 7.07 22.72
CA HIS A 160 2.91 7.23 21.27
C HIS A 160 1.41 7.32 20.98
N ARG A 161 0.58 6.47 21.60
CA ARG A 161 -0.89 6.54 21.44
C ARG A 161 -1.43 7.92 21.84
N ALA A 162 -1.05 8.43 22.99
CA ALA A 162 -1.48 9.75 23.46
C ALA A 162 -1.08 10.88 22.50
N ARG A 163 0.15 10.84 21.95
CA ARG A 163 0.61 11.79 20.94
C ARG A 163 -0.19 11.68 19.65
N LEU A 164 -0.46 10.46 19.18
CA LEU A 164 -1.26 10.20 17.98
C LEU A 164 -2.68 10.72 18.14
N LEU A 165 -3.35 10.42 19.25
CA LEU A 165 -4.69 10.94 19.54
C LEU A 165 -4.71 12.46 19.51
N LYS A 166 -3.75 13.12 20.15
CA LYS A 166 -3.62 14.58 20.12
C LYS A 166 -3.36 15.13 18.70
N LYS A 167 -2.45 14.48 17.96
CA LYS A 167 -2.03 14.87 16.61
C LYS A 167 -3.18 14.81 15.59
N TYR A 168 -4.10 13.85 15.76
CA TYR A 168 -5.25 13.64 14.90
C TYR A 168 -6.56 14.16 15.48
N CYS A 169 -6.49 14.90 16.61
CA CYS A 169 -7.67 15.41 17.32
C CYS A 169 -8.72 14.32 17.61
N ALA A 170 -8.26 13.08 17.86
CA ALA A 170 -9.11 11.93 18.13
C ALA A 170 -9.24 11.67 19.63
N SER A 171 -10.44 11.32 20.09
CA SER A 171 -10.71 11.05 21.51
C SER A 171 -10.39 9.61 21.91
N ASN A 172 -10.34 8.70 20.93
CA ASN A 172 -10.10 7.27 21.13
C ASN A 172 -9.43 6.63 19.91
N VAL A 173 -9.02 5.36 20.05
CA VAL A 173 -8.32 4.61 18.99
C VAL A 173 -9.21 4.40 17.76
N ALA A 174 -10.51 4.20 17.95
CA ALA A 174 -11.44 3.99 16.82
C ALA A 174 -11.53 5.26 15.96
N GLU A 175 -11.65 6.43 16.58
CA GLU A 175 -11.61 7.73 15.89
C GLU A 175 -10.25 7.99 15.22
N LEU A 176 -9.15 7.64 15.90
CA LEU A 176 -7.82 7.74 15.31
C LEU A 176 -7.71 6.88 14.04
N LEU A 177 -8.14 5.63 14.11
CA LEU A 177 -8.12 4.72 12.96
C LEU A 177 -9.08 5.20 11.85
N ALA A 178 -10.26 5.70 12.19
CA ALA A 178 -11.19 6.28 11.23
C ALA A 178 -10.60 7.52 10.54
N SER A 179 -9.97 8.41 11.28
CA SER A 179 -9.27 9.58 10.73
C SER A 179 -8.13 9.18 9.79
N LEU A 180 -7.39 8.14 10.15
CA LEU A 180 -6.32 7.58 9.32
C LEU A 180 -6.85 6.81 8.10
N SER A 181 -8.01 6.17 8.22
CA SER A 181 -8.65 5.45 7.11
C SER A 181 -9.47 6.36 6.18
N GLY A 182 -9.63 7.65 6.53
CA GLY A 182 -10.40 8.61 5.74
C GLY A 182 -11.91 8.32 5.71
N MET A 183 -12.45 7.58 6.69
CA MET A 183 -13.89 7.46 6.85
C MET A 183 -14.45 8.77 7.42
N PRO A 184 -15.52 9.33 6.85
CA PRO A 184 -16.19 10.48 7.46
C PRO A 184 -16.72 10.10 8.85
N HIS A 185 -16.58 11.02 9.80
CA HIS A 185 -17.17 10.93 11.14
C HIS A 185 -18.68 11.10 11.08
#